data_1920509146a397f0f0b1e0f9debfac28
#
_entry.id   1920509146a397f0f0b1e0f9debfac28
#
_cell.length_a   1.000
_cell.length_b   1.000
_cell.length_c   1.000
_cell.angle_alpha   90.00
_cell.angle_beta   90.00
_cell.angle_gamma   90.00
#
_symmetry.space_group_name_H-M   'P 1'
#
loop_
_entity.id
_entity.type
_entity.pdbx_description
1 polymer ?
#
loop_
_entity_poly.entity_id
_entity_poly.type
_entity_poly.pdbx_seq_one_letter_code
_entity_poly.pdbx_strand_id
1 'polypeptide(L)'
;MKFLLVAINAKYIHSNLGIYSLKAYAEKELRKKKKAALAGTGKLLSGVAEAGVQGAEWASDGAVVTETQSVAGMSSGQVQVEIAEYTINHQMDQILQDIYRRKPDVIGFSCYIWNIQYIRPFLKDIPKVLPDVKIWMGGPEVYYRAESFLKEEPTVTGVMVGEGEATLAELAEVYGEAEDIDIRLEQVRGIVFRKTSGGILHTPVRPLLPMDEIPFSYNNLEGMEHRIIYYESSRGCPYSCSYCLSSIDKTVRFRSLDLVMKELDYFLERKVPQVKFVD
;
A
#
# COMPACT_ATOMS: atom_id res chain seq x y z
N MET A 1 7.50 2.32 12.12
CA MET A 1 7.39 3.23 10.97
C MET A 1 5.98 3.21 10.41
N LYS A 2 5.42 4.36 10.05
CA LYS A 2 4.06 4.51 9.54
C LYS A 2 4.08 4.99 8.09
N PHE A 3 3.51 4.18 7.18
CA PHE A 3 3.28 4.52 5.78
C PHE A 3 1.81 4.89 5.60
N LEU A 4 1.51 6.13 5.21
CA LEU A 4 0.15 6.62 5.02
C LEU A 4 -0.17 6.71 3.52
N LEU A 5 -1.11 5.90 3.04
CA LEU A 5 -1.66 5.98 1.68
C LEU A 5 -2.81 6.97 1.66
N VAL A 6 -2.69 8.00 0.85
CA VAL A 6 -3.67 9.09 0.75
C VAL A 6 -4.36 9.07 -0.60
N ALA A 7 -5.69 9.01 -0.59
CA ALA A 7 -6.51 9.20 -1.78
C ALA A 7 -7.46 10.38 -1.60
N ILE A 8 -7.58 11.21 -2.63
CA ILE A 8 -8.59 12.27 -2.72
C ILE A 8 -9.54 11.89 -3.85
N ASN A 9 -10.70 11.38 -3.48
CA ASN A 9 -11.70 10.86 -4.42
C ASN A 9 -12.56 12.00 -5.01
N ALA A 10 -13.09 11.81 -6.21
CA ALA A 10 -13.99 12.77 -6.83
C ALA A 10 -15.31 12.94 -6.06
N LYS A 11 -15.81 11.85 -5.42
CA LYS A 11 -17.04 11.85 -4.60
C LYS A 11 -16.88 10.88 -3.44
N TYR A 12 -17.64 11.10 -2.37
CA TYR A 12 -17.65 10.27 -1.17
C TYR A 12 -18.02 8.80 -1.44
N ILE A 13 -18.96 8.57 -2.35
CA ILE A 13 -19.46 7.21 -2.67
C ILE A 13 -18.42 6.31 -3.35
N HIS A 14 -17.30 6.86 -3.84
CA HIS A 14 -16.25 6.09 -4.49
C HIS A 14 -15.22 5.61 -3.47
N SER A 15 -14.91 4.31 -3.46
CA SER A 15 -13.70 3.78 -2.85
C SER A 15 -12.53 3.89 -3.83
N ASN A 16 -11.31 3.99 -3.33
CA ASN A 16 -10.12 3.97 -4.18
C ASN A 16 -9.50 2.58 -4.16
N LEU A 17 -9.94 1.68 -5.05
CA LEU A 17 -9.46 0.30 -5.12
C LEU A 17 -7.93 0.21 -5.09
N GLY A 18 -7.24 1.12 -5.80
CA GLY A 18 -5.77 1.10 -5.88
C GLY A 18 -5.08 1.12 -4.51
N ILE A 19 -5.45 2.05 -3.60
CA ILE A 19 -4.81 2.12 -2.28
C ILE A 19 -5.17 0.94 -1.38
N TYR A 20 -6.37 0.34 -1.53
CA TYR A 20 -6.74 -0.88 -0.82
C TYR A 20 -5.94 -2.08 -1.30
N SER A 21 -5.76 -2.23 -2.63
CA SER A 21 -4.92 -3.26 -3.24
C SER A 21 -3.46 -3.14 -2.77
N LEU A 22 -2.91 -1.94 -2.83
CA LEU A 22 -1.55 -1.63 -2.35
C LEU A 22 -1.36 -2.04 -0.89
N LYS A 23 -2.28 -1.64 -0.01
CA LYS A 23 -2.23 -1.97 1.41
C LYS A 23 -2.32 -3.48 1.64
N ALA A 24 -3.30 -4.14 1.02
CA ALA A 24 -3.51 -5.59 1.20
C ALA A 24 -2.28 -6.39 0.77
N TYR A 25 -1.65 -6.01 -0.35
CA TYR A 25 -0.45 -6.67 -0.83
C TYR A 25 0.75 -6.42 0.10
N ALA A 26 0.99 -5.18 0.49
CA ALA A 26 2.09 -4.82 1.39
C ALA A 26 1.96 -5.54 2.74
N GLU A 27 0.78 -5.57 3.34
CA GLU A 27 0.53 -6.29 4.59
C GLU A 27 0.76 -7.80 4.46
N LYS A 28 0.36 -8.41 3.33
CA LYS A 28 0.61 -9.83 3.04
C LYS A 28 2.12 -10.13 3.03
N GLU A 29 2.91 -9.33 2.32
CA GLU A 29 4.35 -9.53 2.20
C GLU A 29 5.10 -9.26 3.52
N LEU A 30 4.75 -8.19 4.23
CA LEU A 30 5.31 -7.89 5.55
C LEU A 30 5.03 -9.00 6.57
N ARG A 31 3.81 -9.59 6.54
CA ARG A 31 3.45 -10.75 7.39
C ARG A 31 4.25 -12.01 7.04
N LYS A 32 4.47 -12.29 5.75
CA LYS A 32 5.30 -13.43 5.31
C LYS A 32 6.73 -13.31 5.84
N LYS A 33 7.34 -12.14 5.70
CA LYS A 33 8.71 -11.89 6.20
C LYS A 33 8.80 -12.02 7.71
N LYS A 34 7.84 -11.49 8.46
CA LYS A 34 7.80 -11.63 9.91
C LYS A 34 7.73 -13.10 10.33
N LYS A 35 6.91 -13.91 9.65
CA LYS A 35 6.84 -15.35 9.91
C LYS A 35 8.16 -16.05 9.59
N ALA A 36 8.81 -15.70 8.49
CA ALA A 36 10.10 -16.28 8.11
C ALA A 36 11.21 -15.93 9.12
N ALA A 37 11.27 -14.70 9.59
CA ALA A 37 12.22 -14.25 10.60
C ALA A 37 12.02 -14.98 11.94
N LEU A 38 10.78 -15.16 12.39
CA LEU A 38 10.46 -15.93 13.60
C LEU A 38 10.80 -17.42 13.47
N ALA A 39 10.59 -18.02 12.31
CA ALA A 39 10.97 -19.42 12.05
C ALA A 39 12.49 -19.62 12.01
N GLY A 40 13.24 -18.61 11.52
CA GLY A 40 14.71 -18.60 11.53
C GLY A 40 15.30 -18.52 12.93
N THR A 41 14.73 -17.68 13.80
CA THR A 41 15.17 -17.55 15.21
C THR A 41 14.80 -18.78 16.04
N GLY A 42 13.67 -19.44 15.77
CA GLY A 42 13.30 -20.69 16.45
C GLY A 42 14.26 -21.84 16.14
N LYS A 43 14.85 -21.89 14.95
CA LYS A 43 15.87 -22.89 14.58
C LYS A 43 17.23 -22.66 15.27
N LEU A 44 17.58 -21.42 15.59
CA LEU A 44 18.80 -21.09 16.34
C LEU A 44 18.65 -21.43 17.83
N LEU A 45 17.45 -21.35 18.40
CA LEU A 45 17.19 -21.66 19.82
C LEU A 45 17.00 -23.15 20.08
N SER A 46 16.57 -23.94 19.09
CA SER A 46 16.47 -25.40 19.23
C SER A 46 17.83 -26.12 19.18
N GLY A 47 18.87 -25.47 18.70
CA GLY A 47 20.25 -26.00 18.74
C GLY A 47 20.98 -25.85 20.07
N VAL A 48 20.42 -25.16 21.06
CA VAL A 48 21.05 -24.91 22.38
C VAL A 48 20.31 -25.59 23.54
N ALA A 49 19.17 -26.24 23.30
CA ALA A 49 18.36 -26.86 24.35
C ALA A 49 18.34 -28.39 24.29
N GLU A 50 19.51 -29.03 24.14
CA GLU A 50 19.72 -30.45 24.53
C GLU A 50 20.71 -30.51 25.68
N ALA A 51 20.33 -29.96 26.83
CA ALA A 51 20.91 -30.29 28.12
C ALA A 51 19.87 -30.02 29.22
N GLY A 52 19.14 -31.09 29.52
CA GLY A 52 18.45 -31.42 30.75
C GLY A 52 17.65 -30.37 31.49
N VAL A 53 16.35 -30.57 31.60
CA VAL A 53 15.65 -30.71 32.90
C VAL A 53 14.27 -31.34 32.67
N GLN A 54 14.03 -32.43 33.41
CA GLN A 54 12.74 -33.12 33.55
C GLN A 54 11.80 -32.33 34.46
N GLY A 55 10.50 -32.35 34.11
CA GLY A 55 9.40 -32.29 35.09
C GLY A 55 8.66 -31.00 35.20
N ALA A 56 7.44 -30.97 34.69
CA ALA A 56 6.21 -30.72 35.43
C ALA A 56 5.01 -30.59 34.47
N GLU A 57 4.08 -31.54 34.59
CA GLU A 57 2.68 -31.44 34.11
C GLU A 57 1.92 -30.35 34.86
N TRP A 58 0.88 -29.80 34.21
CA TRP A 58 -0.46 -29.39 34.70
C TRP A 58 -1.09 -28.46 33.66
N ALA A 59 -2.14 -28.82 33.11
CA ALA A 59 -3.58 -28.93 33.32
C ALA A 59 -4.33 -27.88 32.46
N SER A 60 -5.32 -28.43 31.76
CA SER A 60 -6.40 -27.77 30.98
C SER A 60 -7.15 -26.73 31.80
N ASP A 61 -7.49 -25.61 31.16
CA ASP A 61 -8.86 -25.10 31.21
C ASP A 61 -9.09 -24.04 30.11
N GLY A 62 -10.27 -24.12 29.47
CA GLY A 62 -10.68 -23.27 28.38
C GLY A 62 -11.01 -21.85 28.84
N ALA A 63 -10.51 -20.89 28.11
CA ALA A 63 -10.96 -19.51 28.19
C ALA A 63 -11.22 -18.95 26.76
N VAL A 64 -12.44 -18.55 26.54
CA VAL A 64 -12.91 -17.77 25.39
C VAL A 64 -12.15 -16.44 25.40
N VAL A 65 -11.32 -16.21 24.41
CA VAL A 65 -10.60 -14.93 24.24
C VAL A 65 -11.48 -13.98 23.44
N THR A 66 -12.08 -13.02 24.12
CA THR A 66 -12.64 -11.82 23.52
C THR A 66 -11.48 -10.89 23.14
N GLU A 67 -11.28 -10.66 21.85
CA GLU A 67 -10.26 -9.74 21.35
C GLU A 67 -10.64 -8.28 21.62
N THR A 68 -10.17 -7.77 22.75
CA THR A 68 -9.90 -6.34 22.95
C THR A 68 -8.55 -6.24 23.67
N GLN A 69 -7.46 -6.27 22.91
CA GLN A 69 -6.16 -5.90 23.44
C GLN A 69 -5.58 -4.73 22.67
N SER A 70 -5.63 -3.56 23.33
CA SER A 70 -4.77 -2.42 23.10
C SER A 70 -3.31 -2.87 23.10
N VAL A 71 -2.62 -2.72 21.97
CA VAL A 71 -1.22 -3.12 21.81
C VAL A 71 -0.32 -2.04 22.44
N ALA A 72 -0.05 -2.17 23.73
CA ALA A 72 1.13 -1.57 24.35
C ALA A 72 2.29 -2.56 24.24
N GLY A 73 3.27 -2.25 23.38
CA GLY A 73 4.47 -3.08 23.19
C GLY A 73 4.94 -3.11 21.74
N MET A 74 5.14 -1.94 21.10
CA MET A 74 5.77 -1.88 19.81
C MET A 74 7.28 -2.01 19.95
N SER A 75 7.83 -3.17 19.56
CA SER A 75 9.26 -3.31 19.29
C SER A 75 9.62 -2.41 18.09
N SER A 76 10.68 -1.63 18.22
CA SER A 76 11.30 -0.85 17.13
C SER A 76 11.49 -1.73 15.91
N GLY A 77 10.77 -1.43 14.78
CA GLY A 77 10.91 -2.12 13.52
C GLY A 77 9.62 -2.53 12.80
N GLN A 78 8.43 -2.37 13.39
CA GLN A 78 7.19 -2.76 12.72
C GLN A 78 6.69 -1.67 11.77
N VAL A 79 6.59 -1.99 10.47
CA VAL A 79 5.96 -1.13 9.46
C VAL A 79 4.46 -1.28 9.53
N GLN A 80 3.75 -0.16 9.61
CA GLN A 80 2.29 -0.07 9.58
C GLN A 80 1.86 0.70 8.33
N VAL A 81 0.95 0.13 7.53
CA VAL A 81 0.36 0.78 6.36
C VAL A 81 -1.07 1.21 6.69
N GLU A 82 -1.31 2.51 6.69
CA GLU A 82 -2.62 3.11 6.92
C GLU A 82 -3.19 3.71 5.64
N ILE A 83 -4.52 3.85 5.58
CA ILE A 83 -5.24 4.52 4.51
C ILE A 83 -5.92 5.77 5.07
N ALA A 84 -5.84 6.87 4.32
CA ALA A 84 -6.66 8.06 4.53
C ALA A 84 -7.37 8.42 3.23
N GLU A 85 -8.69 8.36 3.22
CA GLU A 85 -9.51 8.74 2.08
C GLU A 85 -10.27 10.05 2.34
N TYR A 86 -10.12 10.94 1.40
CA TYR A 86 -10.81 12.24 1.38
C TYR A 86 -11.56 12.38 0.05
N THR A 87 -12.24 13.49 -0.11
CA THR A 87 -12.86 13.89 -1.37
C THR A 87 -12.42 15.31 -1.75
N ILE A 88 -12.58 15.66 -3.01
CA ILE A 88 -12.33 17.04 -3.49
C ILE A 88 -13.19 18.10 -2.80
N ASN A 89 -14.23 17.69 -2.03
CA ASN A 89 -15.10 18.58 -1.28
C ASN A 89 -14.62 18.86 0.16
N HIS A 90 -13.59 18.12 0.63
CA HIS A 90 -13.01 18.41 1.95
C HIS A 90 -12.16 19.68 1.89
N GLN A 91 -12.21 20.47 2.96
CA GLN A 91 -11.33 21.61 3.10
C GLN A 91 -9.88 21.16 3.19
N MET A 92 -9.00 21.83 2.45
CA MET A 92 -7.58 21.46 2.41
C MET A 92 -6.92 21.47 3.79
N ASP A 93 -7.26 22.46 4.63
CA ASP A 93 -6.74 22.58 5.99
C ASP A 93 -7.14 21.37 6.86
N GLN A 94 -8.36 20.86 6.71
CA GLN A 94 -8.83 19.67 7.44
C GLN A 94 -8.05 18.42 7.03
N ILE A 95 -7.77 18.25 5.74
CA ILE A 95 -6.95 17.16 5.22
C ILE A 95 -5.53 17.26 5.78
N LEU A 96 -4.92 18.45 5.73
CA LEU A 96 -3.58 18.68 6.25
C LEU A 96 -3.49 18.42 7.76
N GLN A 97 -4.50 18.87 8.53
CA GLN A 97 -4.59 18.60 9.96
C GLN A 97 -4.69 17.10 10.28
N ASP A 98 -5.50 16.35 9.52
CA ASP A 98 -5.63 14.90 9.72
C ASP A 98 -4.31 14.18 9.39
N ILE A 99 -3.67 14.52 8.28
CA ILE A 99 -2.34 13.99 7.92
C ILE A 99 -1.34 14.30 9.04
N TYR A 100 -1.30 15.54 9.52
CA TYR A 100 -0.40 15.94 10.61
C TYR A 100 -0.65 15.16 11.90
N ARG A 101 -1.91 14.95 12.29
CA ARG A 101 -2.27 14.18 13.51
C ARG A 101 -1.87 12.71 13.42
N ARG A 102 -1.88 12.13 12.21
CA ARG A 102 -1.46 10.74 11.98
C ARG A 102 0.05 10.54 12.08
N LYS A 103 0.84 11.62 11.98
CA LYS A 103 2.31 11.60 12.07
C LYS A 103 2.94 10.49 11.22
N PRO A 104 2.72 10.48 9.89
CA PRO A 104 3.33 9.50 9.02
C PRO A 104 4.83 9.77 8.86
N ASP A 105 5.62 8.69 8.69
CA ASP A 105 7.01 8.77 8.28
C ASP A 105 7.12 8.85 6.75
N VAL A 106 6.19 8.19 6.06
CA VAL A 106 6.09 8.18 4.60
C VAL A 106 4.63 8.41 4.19
N ILE A 107 4.41 9.25 3.19
CA ILE A 107 3.09 9.48 2.57
C ILE A 107 3.14 9.02 1.12
N GLY A 108 2.15 8.22 0.69
CA GLY A 108 1.93 7.85 -0.70
C GLY A 108 0.62 8.44 -1.23
N PHE A 109 0.70 9.34 -2.21
CA PHE A 109 -0.49 9.91 -2.86
C PHE A 109 -0.90 9.13 -4.10
N SER A 110 -2.19 8.83 -4.21
CA SER A 110 -2.82 8.25 -5.40
C SER A 110 -3.29 9.36 -6.35
N CYS A 111 -2.64 9.50 -7.52
CA CYS A 111 -2.75 10.65 -8.42
C CYS A 111 -3.52 10.33 -9.69
N TYR A 112 -4.59 11.06 -9.88
CA TYR A 112 -5.47 11.02 -11.04
C TYR A 112 -5.73 12.45 -11.57
N ILE A 113 -6.24 12.54 -12.81
CA ILE A 113 -6.54 13.81 -13.45
C ILE A 113 -7.48 14.71 -12.62
N TRP A 114 -8.39 14.13 -11.83
CA TRP A 114 -9.35 14.89 -11.03
C TRP A 114 -8.80 15.39 -9.69
N ASN A 115 -7.68 14.83 -9.20
CA ASN A 115 -7.16 15.18 -7.87
C ASN A 115 -5.77 15.81 -7.87
N ILE A 116 -5.01 15.74 -8.95
CA ILE A 116 -3.63 16.26 -8.97
C ILE A 116 -3.56 17.75 -8.59
N GLN A 117 -4.53 18.56 -9.01
CA GLN A 117 -4.58 19.98 -8.67
C GLN A 117 -4.82 20.21 -7.17
N TYR A 118 -5.51 19.29 -6.49
CA TYR A 118 -5.69 19.31 -5.04
C TYR A 118 -4.45 18.82 -4.29
N ILE A 119 -3.68 17.89 -4.88
CA ILE A 119 -2.49 17.32 -4.25
C ILE A 119 -1.31 18.31 -4.29
N ARG A 120 -1.11 19.04 -5.38
CA ARG A 120 0.04 19.97 -5.53
C ARG A 120 0.23 20.97 -4.39
N PRO A 121 -0.80 21.63 -3.84
CA PRO A 121 -0.64 22.48 -2.66
C PRO A 121 -0.10 21.72 -1.44
N PHE A 122 -0.54 20.47 -1.21
CA PHE A 122 -0.03 19.65 -0.09
C PHE A 122 1.46 19.37 -0.20
N LEU A 123 2.00 19.23 -1.43
CA LEU A 123 3.44 19.02 -1.63
C LEU A 123 4.28 20.20 -1.11
N LYS A 124 3.69 21.41 -1.04
CA LYS A 124 4.32 22.61 -0.52
C LYS A 124 4.12 22.77 0.99
N ASP A 125 2.98 22.32 1.51
CA ASP A 125 2.58 22.60 2.90
C ASP A 125 2.96 21.48 3.87
N ILE A 126 2.91 20.23 3.44
CA ILE A 126 3.32 19.06 4.26
C ILE A 126 4.74 19.21 4.79
N PRO A 127 5.77 19.55 3.99
CA PRO A 127 7.14 19.68 4.50
C PRO A 127 7.33 20.80 5.54
N LYS A 128 6.43 21.78 5.59
CA LYS A 128 6.48 22.84 6.60
C LYS A 128 6.05 22.34 7.98
N VAL A 129 5.16 21.37 8.05
CA VAL A 129 4.59 20.84 9.29
C VAL A 129 5.14 19.44 9.64
N LEU A 130 5.63 18.71 8.66
CA LEU A 130 6.28 17.40 8.76
C LEU A 130 7.56 17.39 7.92
N PRO A 131 8.65 18.03 8.37
CA PRO A 131 9.86 18.26 7.55
C PRO A 131 10.60 16.99 7.16
N ASP A 132 10.51 15.94 7.96
CA ASP A 132 11.24 14.68 7.73
C ASP A 132 10.45 13.65 6.90
N VAL A 133 9.17 13.93 6.60
CA VAL A 133 8.29 13.01 5.90
C VAL A 133 8.77 12.77 4.47
N LYS A 134 8.73 11.52 4.03
CA LYS A 134 9.02 11.14 2.65
C LYS A 134 7.73 11.11 1.84
N ILE A 135 7.69 11.84 0.72
CA ILE A 135 6.49 11.95 -0.13
C ILE A 135 6.69 11.12 -1.39
N TRP A 136 5.85 10.14 -1.58
CA TRP A 136 5.78 9.29 -2.75
C TRP A 136 4.48 9.55 -3.52
N MET A 137 4.57 9.45 -4.83
CA MET A 137 3.45 9.64 -5.73
C MET A 137 3.24 8.37 -6.55
N GLY A 138 2.00 8.08 -6.93
CA GLY A 138 1.67 6.97 -7.82
C GLY A 138 0.37 7.26 -8.56
N GLY A 139 0.10 6.48 -9.59
CA GLY A 139 -1.09 6.62 -10.41
C GLY A 139 -0.86 7.28 -11.76
N PRO A 140 -1.87 7.22 -12.64
CA PRO A 140 -1.71 7.52 -14.07
C PRO A 140 -1.31 8.96 -14.38
N GLU A 141 -1.61 9.91 -13.51
CA GLU A 141 -1.32 11.32 -13.77
C GLU A 141 0.16 11.67 -13.61
N VAL A 142 0.93 10.88 -12.88
CA VAL A 142 2.32 11.20 -12.56
C VAL A 142 3.34 10.23 -13.15
N TYR A 143 3.00 8.96 -13.31
CA TYR A 143 4.02 7.97 -13.63
C TYR A 143 4.57 8.08 -15.05
N TYR A 144 3.78 8.51 -16.05
CA TYR A 144 4.26 8.72 -17.43
C TYR A 144 5.28 9.84 -17.56
N ARG A 145 5.23 10.81 -16.67
CA ARG A 145 6.12 11.96 -16.65
C ARG A 145 6.91 12.05 -15.33
N ALA A 146 7.21 10.91 -14.72
CA ALA A 146 7.77 10.83 -13.39
C ALA A 146 9.02 11.72 -13.18
N GLU A 147 9.96 11.70 -14.11
CA GLU A 147 11.18 12.51 -14.02
C GLU A 147 10.87 14.02 -14.11
N SER A 148 10.05 14.44 -15.08
CA SER A 148 9.68 15.86 -15.20
C SER A 148 8.85 16.33 -14.01
N PHE A 149 7.97 15.46 -13.49
CA PHE A 149 7.21 15.75 -12.29
C PHE A 149 8.11 15.95 -11.07
N LEU A 150 9.11 15.10 -10.88
CA LEU A 150 10.10 15.27 -9.80
C LEU A 150 10.92 16.56 -9.96
N LYS A 151 11.23 16.98 -11.18
CA LYS A 151 11.91 18.27 -11.43
C LYS A 151 11.03 19.46 -11.07
N GLU A 152 9.71 19.37 -11.34
CA GLU A 152 8.73 20.41 -10.99
C GLU A 152 8.45 20.48 -9.48
N GLU A 153 8.46 19.34 -8.79
CA GLU A 153 8.08 19.21 -7.38
C GLU A 153 9.27 18.70 -6.53
N PRO A 154 10.16 19.59 -6.08
CA PRO A 154 11.41 19.21 -5.40
C PRO A 154 11.20 18.55 -4.03
N THR A 155 10.04 18.71 -3.41
CA THR A 155 9.67 18.10 -2.13
C THR A 155 9.25 16.63 -2.25
N VAL A 156 8.99 16.15 -3.47
CA VAL A 156 8.64 14.76 -3.74
C VAL A 156 9.90 13.89 -3.76
N THR A 157 9.88 12.84 -2.96
CA THR A 157 10.97 11.86 -2.87
C THR A 157 11.02 10.96 -4.09
N GLY A 158 9.85 10.47 -4.56
CA GLY A 158 9.81 9.58 -5.71
C GLY A 158 8.41 9.31 -6.24
N VAL A 159 8.38 8.65 -7.39
CA VAL A 159 7.17 8.24 -8.11
C VAL A 159 7.22 6.72 -8.32
N MET A 160 6.16 6.02 -7.95
CA MET A 160 5.93 4.61 -8.30
C MET A 160 5.42 4.54 -9.73
N VAL A 161 6.08 3.72 -10.56
CA VAL A 161 5.82 3.57 -12.00
C VAL A 161 5.24 2.19 -12.28
N GLY A 162 4.12 2.14 -12.99
CA GLY A 162 3.39 0.90 -13.27
C GLY A 162 2.52 0.43 -12.10
N GLU A 163 2.38 -0.89 -11.95
CA GLU A 163 1.64 -1.49 -10.83
C GLU A 163 2.37 -1.31 -9.50
N GLY A 164 1.66 -0.82 -8.52
CA GLY A 164 2.28 -0.35 -7.27
C GLY A 164 2.33 -1.37 -6.14
N GLU A 165 1.65 -2.51 -6.23
CA GLU A 165 1.47 -3.44 -5.12
C GLU A 165 2.80 -3.95 -4.56
N ALA A 166 3.61 -4.57 -5.41
CA ALA A 166 4.92 -5.07 -4.98
C ALA A 166 5.93 -3.93 -4.74
N THR A 167 5.80 -2.82 -5.48
CA THR A 167 6.63 -1.63 -5.28
C THR A 167 6.41 -1.03 -3.90
N LEU A 168 5.15 -0.89 -3.47
CA LEU A 168 4.85 -0.40 -2.12
C LEU A 168 5.38 -1.34 -1.03
N ALA A 169 5.24 -2.66 -1.20
CA ALA A 169 5.75 -3.63 -0.25
C ALA A 169 7.26 -3.49 -0.06
N GLU A 170 8.02 -3.40 -1.16
CA GLU A 170 9.48 -3.19 -1.11
C GLU A 170 9.86 -1.82 -0.52
N LEU A 171 9.15 -0.73 -0.87
CA LEU A 171 9.37 0.58 -0.25
C LEU A 171 9.14 0.54 1.26
N ALA A 172 8.06 -0.14 1.70
CA ALA A 172 7.76 -0.28 3.12
C ALA A 172 8.88 -1.02 3.87
N GLU A 173 9.50 -2.02 3.24
CA GLU A 173 10.67 -2.73 3.77
C GLU A 173 11.90 -1.82 3.85
N VAL A 174 12.22 -1.14 2.75
CA VAL A 174 13.38 -0.23 2.69
C VAL A 174 13.31 0.79 3.82
N TYR A 175 12.17 1.44 4.00
CA TYR A 175 12.00 2.43 5.05
C TYR A 175 11.89 1.83 6.46
N GLY A 176 11.50 0.55 6.59
CA GLY A 176 11.42 -0.15 7.87
C GLY A 176 12.76 -0.61 8.43
N GLU A 177 13.75 -0.82 7.57
CA GLU A 177 15.07 -1.39 7.93
C GLU A 177 16.24 -0.40 7.88
N ALA A 178 16.00 0.80 7.58
CA ALA A 178 16.72 2.09 7.45
C ALA A 178 18.24 2.18 7.69
N GLU A 179 19.05 1.37 7.04
CA GLU A 179 20.45 1.72 6.74
C GLU A 179 20.58 1.94 5.21
N ASP A 180 21.32 2.98 4.79
CA ASP A 180 21.60 3.31 3.38
C ASP A 180 20.39 3.32 2.44
N ILE A 181 19.39 4.15 2.76
CA ILE A 181 18.11 4.23 2.03
C ILE A 181 18.31 4.39 0.51
N ASP A 182 19.21 5.25 0.06
CA ASP A 182 19.45 5.48 -1.37
C ASP A 182 19.90 4.21 -2.09
N ILE A 183 20.85 3.46 -1.50
CA ILE A 183 21.38 2.22 -2.08
C ILE A 183 20.26 1.17 -2.17
N ARG A 184 19.42 1.09 -1.16
CA ARG A 184 18.32 0.14 -1.14
C ARG A 184 17.20 0.52 -2.10
N LEU A 185 16.89 1.81 -2.25
CA LEU A 185 15.94 2.30 -3.24
C LEU A 185 16.38 1.98 -4.68
N GLU A 186 17.69 1.96 -4.98
CA GLU A 186 18.20 1.53 -6.28
C GLU A 186 17.84 0.09 -6.63
N GLN A 187 17.58 -0.76 -5.64
CA GLN A 187 17.19 -2.15 -5.82
C GLN A 187 15.68 -2.34 -6.00
N VAL A 188 14.87 -1.36 -5.60
CA VAL A 188 13.41 -1.39 -5.76
C VAL A 188 13.06 -1.18 -7.23
N ARG A 189 12.32 -2.10 -7.84
CA ARG A 189 11.87 -1.96 -9.23
C ARG A 189 10.63 -1.08 -9.34
N GLY A 190 10.50 -0.41 -10.48
CA GLY A 190 9.31 0.37 -10.81
C GLY A 190 9.23 1.68 -10.03
N ILE A 191 10.35 2.36 -9.79
CA ILE A 191 10.38 3.70 -9.21
C ILE A 191 11.26 4.66 -10.00
N VAL A 192 10.91 5.93 -9.90
CA VAL A 192 11.79 7.06 -10.23
C VAL A 192 11.92 7.88 -8.97
N PHE A 193 13.12 8.11 -8.47
CA PHE A 193 13.31 8.76 -7.19
C PHE A 193 14.47 9.74 -7.17
N ARG A 194 14.43 10.66 -6.22
CA ARG A 194 15.46 11.64 -5.95
C ARG A 194 16.44 11.09 -4.91
N LYS A 195 17.71 11.00 -5.28
CA LYS A 195 18.77 10.65 -4.34
C LYS A 195 19.02 11.80 -3.35
N THR A 196 19.54 11.45 -2.19
CA THR A 196 19.99 12.43 -1.19
C THR A 196 21.03 13.39 -1.77
N SER A 197 21.83 12.94 -2.73
CA SER A 197 22.79 13.77 -3.50
C SER A 197 22.13 14.74 -4.49
N GLY A 198 20.79 14.67 -4.70
CA GLY A 198 20.02 15.56 -5.56
C GLY A 198 19.78 15.05 -6.99
N GLY A 199 20.41 13.97 -7.42
CA GLY A 199 20.17 13.35 -8.73
C GLY A 199 18.82 12.58 -8.77
N ILE A 200 18.22 12.46 -9.96
CA ILE A 200 17.05 11.62 -10.20
C ILE A 200 17.51 10.31 -10.84
N LEU A 201 17.04 9.19 -10.30
CA LEU A 201 17.37 7.86 -10.78
C LEU A 201 16.10 7.09 -11.17
N HIS A 202 16.16 6.37 -12.29
CA HIS A 202 15.15 5.43 -12.76
C HIS A 202 15.62 4.01 -12.47
N THR A 203 14.77 3.23 -11.81
CA THR A 203 15.03 1.80 -11.61
C THR A 203 14.39 0.98 -12.73
N PRO A 204 14.80 -0.29 -12.93
CA PRO A 204 14.20 -1.13 -13.93
C PRO A 204 12.69 -1.30 -13.76
N VAL A 205 11.96 -1.39 -14.88
CA VAL A 205 10.52 -1.65 -14.87
C VAL A 205 10.22 -2.95 -14.14
N ARG A 206 9.14 -2.95 -13.37
CA ARG A 206 8.67 -4.13 -12.65
C ARG A 206 7.89 -5.06 -13.60
N PRO A 207 8.12 -6.39 -13.53
CA PRO A 207 7.24 -7.35 -14.17
C PRO A 207 5.83 -7.28 -13.60
N LEU A 208 4.84 -7.51 -14.45
CA LEU A 208 3.43 -7.54 -14.06
C LEU A 208 3.15 -8.71 -13.11
N LEU A 209 2.34 -8.48 -12.09
CA LEU A 209 1.94 -9.52 -11.14
C LEU A 209 0.86 -10.43 -11.74
N PRO A 210 0.91 -11.75 -11.51
CA PRO A 210 -0.26 -12.60 -11.69
C PRO A 210 -1.42 -12.11 -10.84
N MET A 211 -2.64 -12.06 -11.41
CA MET A 211 -3.80 -11.51 -10.69
C MET A 211 -4.15 -12.26 -9.41
N ASP A 212 -3.90 -13.56 -9.37
CA ASP A 212 -4.16 -14.40 -8.20
C ASP A 212 -3.18 -14.17 -7.03
N GLU A 213 -2.04 -13.52 -7.29
CA GLU A 213 -1.10 -13.14 -6.25
C GLU A 213 -1.54 -11.89 -5.49
N ILE A 214 -2.40 -11.07 -6.11
CA ILE A 214 -2.95 -9.86 -5.51
C ILE A 214 -4.03 -10.28 -4.50
N PRO A 215 -3.89 -9.95 -3.20
CA PRO A 215 -4.88 -10.34 -2.21
C PRO A 215 -6.20 -9.63 -2.42
N PHE A 216 -7.27 -10.22 -1.89
CA PHE A 216 -8.57 -9.55 -1.83
C PHE A 216 -8.47 -8.27 -0.99
N SER A 217 -8.92 -7.16 -1.58
CA SER A 217 -8.70 -5.82 -1.01
C SER A 217 -9.69 -5.45 0.09
N TYR A 218 -10.79 -6.19 0.25
CA TYR A 218 -11.92 -5.83 1.10
C TYR A 218 -12.18 -6.82 2.25
N ASN A 219 -11.12 -7.27 2.93
CA ASN A 219 -11.27 -8.15 4.11
C ASN A 219 -12.01 -7.48 5.28
N ASN A 220 -12.03 -6.15 5.33
CA ASN A 220 -12.84 -5.34 6.23
C ASN A 220 -13.67 -4.34 5.41
N LEU A 221 -14.98 -4.33 5.63
CA LEU A 221 -15.95 -3.43 4.98
C LEU A 221 -16.46 -2.32 5.92
N GLU A 222 -15.87 -2.17 7.09
CA GLU A 222 -16.21 -1.11 8.04
C GLU A 222 -16.02 0.28 7.40
N GLY A 223 -17.05 1.12 7.48
CA GLY A 223 -17.07 2.43 6.84
C GLY A 223 -17.34 2.41 5.32
N MET A 224 -17.69 1.24 4.77
CA MET A 224 -18.00 1.07 3.34
C MET A 224 -19.50 0.96 3.05
N GLU A 225 -20.37 1.06 4.05
CA GLU A 225 -21.83 0.78 3.96
C GLU A 225 -22.54 1.65 2.92
N HIS A 226 -22.03 2.84 2.65
CA HIS A 226 -22.58 3.81 1.70
C HIS A 226 -21.68 4.09 0.51
N ARG A 227 -20.74 3.15 0.20
CA ARG A 227 -19.80 3.28 -0.90
C ARG A 227 -20.04 2.25 -1.99
N ILE A 228 -19.69 2.63 -3.20
CA ILE A 228 -19.56 1.70 -4.32
C ILE A 228 -18.24 0.94 -4.12
N ILE A 229 -18.32 -0.37 -4.03
CA ILE A 229 -17.16 -1.24 -3.99
C ILE A 229 -16.68 -1.47 -5.42
N TYR A 230 -15.47 -1.09 -5.71
CA TYR A 230 -14.84 -1.38 -7.00
C TYR A 230 -14.11 -2.72 -6.94
N TYR A 231 -14.40 -3.59 -7.89
CA TYR A 231 -13.81 -4.92 -7.97
C TYR A 231 -13.12 -5.11 -9.32
N GLU A 232 -11.97 -5.77 -9.31
CA GLU A 232 -11.14 -6.00 -10.49
C GLU A 232 -10.90 -7.49 -10.64
N SER A 233 -11.47 -8.09 -11.72
CA SER A 233 -11.29 -9.49 -12.07
C SER A 233 -10.24 -9.69 -13.19
N SER A 234 -9.90 -8.60 -13.88
CA SER A 234 -8.87 -8.60 -14.92
C SER A 234 -8.12 -7.26 -15.00
N ARG A 235 -6.92 -7.27 -15.53
CA ARG A 235 -6.12 -6.07 -15.84
C ARG A 235 -5.58 -6.14 -17.25
N GLY A 236 -5.53 -4.97 -17.91
CA GLY A 236 -5.02 -4.80 -19.26
C GLY A 236 -6.12 -4.77 -20.30
N CYS A 237 -5.74 -4.48 -21.53
CA CYS A 237 -6.67 -4.39 -22.66
C CYS A 237 -5.99 -4.84 -23.95
N PRO A 238 -6.61 -5.70 -24.77
CA PRO A 238 -6.00 -6.18 -26.01
C PRO A 238 -5.98 -5.12 -27.11
N TYR A 239 -6.73 -4.03 -26.93
CA TYR A 239 -6.86 -2.97 -27.92
C TYR A 239 -5.74 -1.92 -27.79
N SER A 240 -5.48 -1.20 -28.87
CA SER A 240 -4.41 -0.18 -28.96
C SER A 240 -4.98 1.22 -29.17
N CYS A 241 -6.00 1.61 -28.39
CA CYS A 241 -6.62 2.93 -28.49
C CYS A 241 -5.64 4.02 -28.04
N SER A 242 -5.35 4.99 -28.91
CA SER A 242 -4.35 6.03 -28.67
C SER A 242 -4.64 6.98 -27.49
N TYR A 243 -5.88 7.02 -27.02
CA TYR A 243 -6.36 7.86 -25.93
C TYR A 243 -6.63 7.11 -24.63
N CYS A 244 -6.44 5.77 -24.60
CA CYS A 244 -6.82 4.94 -23.47
C CYS A 244 -5.59 4.43 -22.71
N LEU A 245 -5.53 4.69 -21.43
CA LEU A 245 -4.44 4.23 -20.55
C LEU A 245 -4.37 2.71 -20.45
N SER A 246 -5.52 2.01 -20.48
CA SER A 246 -5.55 0.54 -20.43
C SER A 246 -4.92 -0.12 -21.67
N SER A 247 -4.71 0.63 -22.76
CA SER A 247 -4.10 0.12 -24.00
C SER A 247 -2.57 0.03 -23.94
N ILE A 248 -1.94 0.49 -22.88
CA ILE A 248 -0.48 0.50 -22.74
C ILE A 248 0.03 -0.90 -22.44
N ASP A 249 -0.65 -1.60 -21.55
CA ASP A 249 -0.42 -3.01 -21.32
C ASP A 249 -1.36 -3.82 -22.24
N LYS A 250 -0.79 -4.31 -23.36
CA LYS A 250 -1.53 -5.06 -24.36
C LYS A 250 -1.88 -6.49 -23.95
N THR A 251 -1.48 -6.91 -22.76
CA THR A 251 -1.80 -8.23 -22.21
C THR A 251 -2.99 -8.13 -21.27
N VAL A 252 -3.98 -9.00 -21.45
CA VAL A 252 -5.07 -9.15 -20.48
C VAL A 252 -4.72 -10.28 -19.53
N ARG A 253 -4.71 -9.99 -18.24
CA ARG A 253 -4.49 -10.95 -17.17
C ARG A 253 -5.79 -11.12 -16.39
N PHE A 254 -6.15 -12.35 -16.11
CA PHE A 254 -7.38 -12.69 -15.40
C PHE A 254 -7.08 -13.24 -14.02
N ARG A 255 -7.95 -12.93 -13.09
CA ARG A 255 -8.07 -13.62 -11.81
C ARG A 255 -8.76 -14.95 -12.05
N SER A 256 -8.32 -16.03 -11.38
CA SER A 256 -8.96 -17.34 -11.55
C SER A 256 -10.43 -17.27 -11.18
N LEU A 257 -11.28 -18.01 -11.91
CA LEU A 257 -12.73 -17.97 -11.73
C LEU A 257 -13.13 -18.42 -10.31
N ASP A 258 -12.45 -19.44 -9.76
CA ASP A 258 -12.73 -19.93 -8.41
C ASP A 258 -12.48 -18.83 -7.35
N LEU A 259 -11.43 -18.03 -7.55
CA LEU A 259 -11.12 -16.92 -6.66
C LEU A 259 -12.15 -15.78 -6.80
N VAL A 260 -12.53 -15.46 -8.03
CA VAL A 260 -13.58 -14.47 -8.33
C VAL A 260 -14.89 -14.87 -7.67
N MET A 261 -15.33 -16.11 -7.84
CA MET A 261 -16.58 -16.60 -7.25
C MET A 261 -16.55 -16.51 -5.72
N LYS A 262 -15.47 -16.95 -5.09
CA LYS A 262 -15.30 -16.85 -3.64
C LYS A 262 -15.37 -15.41 -3.12
N GLU A 263 -14.79 -14.46 -3.85
CA GLU A 263 -14.79 -13.05 -3.47
C GLU A 263 -16.15 -12.40 -3.69
N LEU A 264 -16.89 -12.80 -4.73
CA LEU A 264 -18.26 -12.36 -4.94
C LEU A 264 -19.22 -12.94 -3.90
N ASP A 265 -19.06 -14.21 -3.50
CA ASP A 265 -19.81 -14.81 -2.40
C ASP A 265 -19.58 -14.03 -1.09
N TYR A 266 -18.36 -13.61 -0.80
CA TYR A 266 -18.07 -12.75 0.34
C TYR A 266 -18.88 -11.45 0.34
N PHE A 267 -19.02 -10.79 -0.82
CA PHE A 267 -19.84 -9.57 -0.93
C PHE A 267 -21.35 -9.87 -0.77
N LEU A 268 -21.84 -11.00 -1.30
CA LEU A 268 -23.23 -11.42 -1.18
C LEU A 268 -23.60 -11.74 0.27
N GLU A 269 -22.76 -12.51 0.97
CA GLU A 269 -22.95 -12.85 2.39
C GLU A 269 -23.03 -11.59 3.28
N ARG A 270 -22.25 -10.57 2.97
CA ARG A 270 -22.21 -9.29 3.69
C ARG A 270 -23.21 -8.27 3.18
N LYS A 271 -24.06 -8.65 2.22
CA LYS A 271 -25.10 -7.79 1.65
C LYS A 271 -24.56 -6.45 1.16
N VAL A 272 -23.39 -6.47 0.51
CA VAL A 272 -22.80 -5.27 -0.09
C VAL A 272 -23.81 -4.69 -1.10
N PRO A 273 -24.23 -3.41 -0.96
CA PRO A 273 -25.31 -2.86 -1.79
C PRO A 273 -24.94 -2.76 -3.27
N GLN A 274 -23.68 -2.46 -3.57
CA GLN A 274 -23.22 -2.27 -4.95
C GLN A 274 -21.75 -2.64 -5.12
N VAL A 275 -21.50 -3.55 -6.05
CA VAL A 275 -20.15 -3.88 -6.56
C VAL A 275 -20.08 -3.46 -8.02
N LYS A 276 -19.04 -2.75 -8.39
CA LYS A 276 -18.78 -2.31 -9.77
C LYS A 276 -17.46 -2.89 -10.26
N PHE A 277 -17.51 -3.66 -11.34
CA PHE A 277 -16.32 -4.15 -12.03
C PHE A 277 -15.60 -2.99 -12.75
N VAL A 278 -14.27 -3.01 -12.68
CA VAL A 278 -13.38 -2.00 -13.30
C VAL A 278 -12.32 -2.66 -14.19
N ASP A 279 -12.72 -3.74 -14.82
CA ASP A 279 -11.89 -4.53 -15.74
C ASP A 279 -11.57 -3.78 -17.03
#